data_8438ba42d142923738c724922273f5b9
#
_entry.id   8438ba42d142923738c724922273f5b9
#
_cell.length_a   1.000
_cell.length_b   1.000
_cell.length_c   1.000
_cell.angle_alpha   90.00
_cell.angle_beta   90.00
_cell.angle_gamma   90.00
#
_symmetry.space_group_name_H-M   'P 1'
#
loop_
_entity.id
_entity.type
_entity.pdbx_description
1 polymer ?
#
loop_
_entity_poly.entity_id
_entity_poly.type
_entity_poly.pdbx_seq_one_letter_code
_entity_poly.pdbx_strand_id
1 'polypeptide(L)'
;VVPESLIRPLAAVLAFVGCLGASMPSATRAQGAPREPLPTAPTPAPRAEPQPGANAKKPAVATKKTAAGGHSRKKSAKNTRRAPRPIPSTGAWSTTVGASALAAALESTLPGPVKGNWGAMVVSLSRGDTLFSHTPGAQLMPASTMKLFTSALALEVLGPQHRFSTEVLRDGVLAADGTLRGNLVLRGDGDPSISPRLLGGAPGDPMQRLAREIAAAGVKRVTGDVIADGSAFDDGAIPEGWKKRYLGAAYAARVSALSLNENLIWIVVKPGPKGALVSTDPVTAGIPIESEVRVVPGRGGRISAWRRPDGSIKVKGTIGANASEKRWSLVVEDPALFAAGSLHAQLEAIGIDVAGKVRVGRASPVAPRLASLASPPLKEIVAAMNGESLNLFAELLFRNASRGPARASVGSAVAANNALDRFLSGKVGVDSGVVHASDGSGLSTLDRVTARSLVKLLAYGHKATWSPEYHASLPVAGESETLKHRMRFTPAQGNLHAKTGTTNDVISLAGYVTAKNGELLAFAMVYNGRDRWRAKDRIDRAGATLAAFTRE
;
A
#
# COMPACT_ATOMS: atom_id res chain seq x y z
N VAL A 1 -11.69 -59.34 -15.52
CA VAL A 1 -12.88 -59.85 -16.23
C VAL A 1 -13.86 -58.69 -16.36
N VAL A 2 -13.97 -58.14 -17.55
CA VAL A 2 -14.94 -57.20 -18.10
C VAL A 2 -16.20 -58.03 -18.46
N PRO A 3 -17.41 -57.55 -18.63
CA PRO A 3 -17.84 -56.55 -19.63
C PRO A 3 -18.89 -55.55 -19.14
N GLU A 4 -18.90 -54.31 -19.64
CA GLU A 4 -19.57 -53.74 -20.83
C GLU A 4 -21.07 -53.92 -21.00
N SER A 5 -21.68 -52.75 -21.25
CA SER A 5 -22.71 -52.37 -22.24
C SER A 5 -24.00 -51.90 -21.57
N LEU A 6 -24.79 -50.90 -22.00
CA LEU A 6 -25.06 -50.23 -23.27
C LEU A 6 -26.12 -49.16 -23.04
N ILE A 7 -26.01 -48.03 -23.73
CA ILE A 7 -26.97 -47.36 -24.64
C ILE A 7 -27.83 -46.20 -24.10
N ARG A 8 -27.59 -45.03 -24.68
CA ARG A 8 -28.47 -43.87 -25.01
C ARG A 8 -29.55 -44.26 -26.05
N PRO A 9 -30.42 -43.39 -26.56
CA PRO A 9 -30.83 -41.98 -26.31
C PRO A 9 -32.37 -41.71 -26.41
N LEU A 10 -32.85 -40.46 -26.42
CA LEU A 10 -33.85 -39.80 -27.31
C LEU A 10 -34.34 -38.52 -26.60
N ALA A 11 -34.12 -37.35 -27.05
CA ALA A 11 -34.58 -36.55 -28.19
C ALA A 11 -36.04 -36.03 -28.04
N ALA A 12 -36.05 -34.68 -27.97
CA ALA A 12 -36.97 -33.71 -28.56
C ALA A 12 -38.52 -33.83 -28.40
N VAL A 13 -39.16 -32.69 -28.12
CA VAL A 13 -40.19 -32.06 -29.01
C VAL A 13 -40.54 -30.64 -28.54
N LEU A 14 -40.57 -29.73 -29.49
CA LEU A 14 -41.08 -28.36 -29.53
C LEU A 14 -42.61 -28.27 -29.38
N ALA A 15 -43.10 -27.07 -28.92
CA ALA A 15 -44.15 -26.24 -29.56
C ALA A 15 -44.65 -25.20 -28.54
N PHE A 16 -44.52 -23.92 -28.76
CA PHE A 16 -45.24 -22.91 -29.57
C PHE A 16 -46.59 -22.44 -28.98
N VAL A 17 -46.76 -21.04 -29.04
CA VAL A 17 -48.00 -20.19 -28.96
C VAL A 17 -48.32 -19.71 -27.55
N GLY A 18 -48.47 -18.44 -27.25
CA GLY A 18 -48.92 -17.29 -28.03
C GLY A 18 -48.91 -15.99 -27.22
N CYS A 19 -48.91 -14.90 -27.92
CA CYS A 19 -48.96 -13.51 -27.51
C CYS A 19 -50.14 -13.13 -26.60
N LEU A 20 -49.89 -12.22 -25.65
CA LEU A 20 -50.81 -11.09 -25.40
C LEU A 20 -50.03 -9.94 -24.76
N GLY A 21 -50.14 -8.78 -25.39
CA GLY A 21 -49.48 -7.56 -25.03
C GLY A 21 -50.11 -6.85 -23.82
N ALA A 22 -49.29 -6.17 -23.08
CA ALA A 22 -49.70 -5.08 -22.22
C ALA A 22 -48.67 -3.96 -22.29
N SER A 23 -49.12 -2.81 -22.73
CA SER A 23 -48.47 -1.53 -22.90
C SER A 23 -47.88 -1.01 -21.59
N MET A 24 -46.60 -0.63 -21.60
CA MET A 24 -46.01 0.21 -20.56
C MET A 24 -46.21 1.70 -20.88
N PRO A 25 -46.51 2.55 -19.89
CA PRO A 25 -46.53 3.99 -20.07
C PRO A 25 -45.11 4.57 -20.07
N SER A 26 -44.89 5.50 -20.97
CA SER A 26 -43.66 6.29 -21.13
C SER A 26 -43.33 7.09 -19.86
N ALA A 27 -42.14 6.86 -19.28
CA ALA A 27 -41.61 7.68 -18.22
C ALA A 27 -40.96 8.94 -18.81
N THR A 28 -41.51 10.08 -18.45
CA THR A 28 -41.07 11.44 -18.76
C THR A 28 -39.71 11.71 -18.14
N ARG A 29 -38.78 12.14 -18.97
CA ARG A 29 -37.43 12.53 -18.61
C ARG A 29 -37.46 13.82 -17.78
N ALA A 30 -37.25 13.72 -16.46
CA ALA A 30 -37.04 14.88 -15.59
C ALA A 30 -35.61 15.39 -15.80
N GLN A 31 -35.49 16.65 -16.21
CA GLN A 31 -34.23 17.39 -16.30
C GLN A 31 -33.68 17.59 -14.89
N GLY A 32 -32.45 17.11 -14.67
CA GLY A 32 -31.75 17.25 -13.39
C GLY A 32 -31.25 18.67 -13.15
N ALA A 33 -31.51 19.18 -11.97
CA ALA A 33 -30.89 20.38 -11.42
C ALA A 33 -29.36 20.22 -11.27
N PRO A 34 -28.58 21.30 -11.30
CA PRO A 34 -27.13 21.24 -11.18
C PRO A 34 -26.75 20.73 -9.77
N ARG A 35 -25.88 19.73 -9.73
CA ARG A 35 -25.28 19.24 -8.48
C ARG A 35 -24.27 20.26 -7.97
N GLU A 36 -24.43 20.72 -6.75
CA GLU A 36 -23.39 21.42 -6.02
C GLU A 36 -22.13 20.53 -5.89
N PRO A 37 -20.92 21.09 -6.01
CA PRO A 37 -19.69 20.33 -5.81
C PRO A 37 -19.57 19.90 -4.34
N LEU A 38 -19.33 18.60 -4.13
CA LEU A 38 -18.98 18.04 -2.83
C LEU A 38 -17.76 18.75 -2.24
N PRO A 39 -17.72 18.99 -0.93
CA PRO A 39 -16.57 19.62 -0.28
C PRO A 39 -15.34 18.73 -0.47
N THR A 40 -14.27 19.33 -0.98
CA THR A 40 -12.96 18.72 -1.12
C THR A 40 -12.46 18.23 0.24
N ALA A 41 -12.04 16.99 0.31
CA ALA A 41 -11.41 16.42 1.49
C ALA A 41 -10.23 17.30 1.95
N PRO A 42 -10.02 17.47 3.27
CA PRO A 42 -8.92 18.27 3.78
C PRO A 42 -7.59 17.66 3.35
N THR A 43 -6.73 18.47 2.78
CA THR A 43 -5.34 18.17 2.43
C THR A 43 -4.63 17.56 3.65
N PRO A 44 -3.98 16.40 3.55
CA PRO A 44 -3.20 15.87 4.66
C PRO A 44 -2.10 16.84 5.03
N ALA A 45 -1.97 17.13 6.32
CA ALA A 45 -0.93 17.99 6.89
C ALA A 45 0.47 17.49 6.47
N PRO A 46 1.44 18.40 6.27
CA PRO A 46 2.79 18.02 5.86
C PRO A 46 3.43 17.09 6.91
N ARG A 47 3.97 15.97 6.44
CA ARG A 47 4.74 15.01 7.24
C ARG A 47 5.85 15.72 7.99
N ALA A 48 5.84 15.63 9.32
CA ALA A 48 6.99 15.97 10.15
C ALA A 48 8.14 15.02 9.81
N GLU A 49 9.28 15.57 9.40
CA GLU A 49 10.54 14.82 9.25
C GLU A 49 11.01 14.33 10.63
N PRO A 50 11.53 13.10 10.75
CA PRO A 50 12.12 12.63 12.00
C PRO A 50 13.43 13.38 12.23
N GLN A 51 13.54 14.14 13.31
CA GLN A 51 14.78 14.72 13.78
C GLN A 51 15.74 13.63 14.31
N PRO A 52 17.05 13.75 14.08
CA PRO A 52 18.03 12.78 14.57
C PRO A 52 18.15 12.85 16.10
N GLY A 53 18.18 11.68 16.73
CA GLY A 53 18.24 11.50 18.17
C GLY A 53 19.50 12.14 18.80
N ALA A 54 19.30 12.75 19.96
CA ALA A 54 20.30 13.35 20.78
C ALA A 54 21.29 12.31 21.33
N ASN A 55 22.58 12.58 21.17
CA ASN A 55 23.70 11.83 21.71
C ASN A 55 23.76 11.92 23.25
N ALA A 56 24.02 10.79 23.88
CA ALA A 56 24.34 10.67 25.30
C ALA A 56 25.63 11.42 25.65
N LYS A 57 25.58 12.28 26.66
CA LYS A 57 26.73 12.96 27.25
C LYS A 57 27.45 12.03 28.22
N LYS A 58 28.78 11.89 28.04
CA LYS A 58 29.73 11.49 29.11
C LYS A 58 30.16 12.72 29.91
N PRO A 59 30.44 12.60 31.21
CA PRO A 59 30.82 13.74 32.03
C PRO A 59 32.29 14.11 31.84
N ALA A 60 32.58 15.40 31.75
CA ALA A 60 33.91 15.93 31.79
C ALA A 60 34.14 16.83 33.02
N VAL A 61 35.30 16.66 33.58
CA VAL A 61 35.86 17.25 34.80
C VAL A 61 36.09 18.75 34.59
N ALA A 62 35.83 19.51 35.69
CA ALA A 62 36.02 20.95 35.76
C ALA A 62 37.47 21.38 35.89
N THR A 63 37.86 22.43 35.18
CA THR A 63 38.95 23.33 35.65
C THR A 63 38.58 24.79 35.37
N LYS A 64 38.61 25.58 36.42
CA LYS A 64 38.47 27.04 36.43
C LYS A 64 39.64 27.72 35.73
N LYS A 65 39.40 28.79 34.99
CA LYS A 65 40.20 30.04 35.09
C LYS A 65 39.44 31.26 34.49
N THR A 66 39.70 32.35 35.14
CA THR A 66 39.13 33.68 35.20
C THR A 66 39.44 34.60 34.00
N ALA A 67 38.47 35.50 33.77
CA ALA A 67 38.56 36.95 33.50
C ALA A 67 38.87 37.45 32.08
N ALA A 68 38.01 38.23 31.53
CA ALA A 68 38.10 39.68 31.24
C ALA A 68 37.24 40.08 30.02
N GLY A 69 36.62 41.23 30.15
CA GLY A 69 35.53 41.78 29.39
C GLY A 69 35.81 42.13 27.92
N GLY A 70 34.71 42.31 27.22
CA GLY A 70 34.68 42.82 25.86
C GLY A 70 33.26 42.94 25.33
N HIS A 71 32.72 44.15 25.31
CA HIS A 71 31.46 44.48 24.67
C HIS A 71 31.49 44.15 23.18
N SER A 72 30.64 43.31 22.69
CA SER A 72 30.38 43.17 21.26
C SER A 72 28.91 43.10 20.97
N ARG A 73 28.47 44.03 20.15
CA ARG A 73 27.12 44.23 19.63
C ARG A 73 26.57 42.96 18.98
N LYS A 74 25.43 42.47 19.48
CA LYS A 74 24.59 41.45 18.79
C LYS A 74 24.10 42.04 17.47
N LYS A 75 24.64 41.58 16.35
CA LYS A 75 24.01 41.71 15.03
C LYS A 75 22.94 40.61 14.93
N SER A 76 21.70 41.05 14.89
CA SER A 76 20.55 40.22 14.56
C SER A 76 20.74 39.65 13.15
N ALA A 77 20.95 38.33 13.03
CA ALA A 77 20.91 37.64 11.75
C ALA A 77 19.44 37.59 11.26
N LYS A 78 19.12 38.44 10.30
CA LYS A 78 17.90 38.31 9.52
C LYS A 78 17.91 36.96 8.81
N ASN A 79 17.03 36.06 9.22
CA ASN A 79 16.76 34.79 8.56
C ASN A 79 16.03 35.10 7.24
N THR A 80 16.79 35.43 6.19
CA THR A 80 16.26 35.55 4.84
C THR A 80 15.93 34.15 4.36
N ARG A 81 14.65 33.78 4.44
CA ARG A 81 14.12 32.66 3.67
C ARG A 81 14.55 32.86 2.23
N ARG A 82 15.53 32.05 1.78
CA ARG A 82 15.95 32.00 0.39
C ARG A 82 14.73 31.63 -0.43
N ALA A 83 14.26 32.55 -1.27
CA ALA A 83 13.18 32.31 -2.21
C ALA A 83 13.50 31.03 -3.00
N PRO A 84 12.48 30.21 -3.32
CA PRO A 84 12.70 29.06 -4.19
C PRO A 84 13.42 29.55 -5.45
N ARG A 85 14.49 28.88 -5.84
CA ARG A 85 15.14 29.18 -7.12
C ARG A 85 14.08 29.16 -8.21
N PRO A 86 14.04 30.17 -9.10
CA PRO A 86 13.17 30.11 -10.27
C PRO A 86 13.42 28.79 -10.99
N ILE A 87 12.36 28.03 -11.22
CA ILE A 87 12.41 26.86 -12.10
C ILE A 87 12.85 27.43 -13.45
N PRO A 88 13.89 26.87 -14.10
CA PRO A 88 14.29 27.36 -15.41
C PRO A 88 13.05 27.39 -16.30
N SER A 89 12.74 28.56 -16.86
CA SER A 89 11.78 28.69 -17.94
C SER A 89 12.03 27.57 -18.93
N THR A 90 10.99 26.95 -19.45
CA THR A 90 10.97 25.92 -20.46
C THR A 90 12.02 26.15 -21.54
N GLY A 91 13.28 25.87 -21.23
CA GLY A 91 14.33 25.73 -22.22
C GLY A 91 13.86 24.61 -23.14
N ALA A 92 13.76 24.89 -24.44
CA ALA A 92 13.36 23.92 -25.44
C ALA A 92 14.17 22.64 -25.20
N TRP A 93 13.51 21.58 -24.75
CA TRP A 93 14.12 20.26 -24.62
C TRP A 93 14.59 19.87 -26.03
N SER A 94 15.91 19.75 -26.20
CA SER A 94 16.45 19.31 -27.46
C SER A 94 15.92 17.92 -27.79
N THR A 95 15.30 17.78 -28.93
CA THR A 95 14.90 16.48 -29.46
C THR A 95 16.16 15.70 -29.78
N THR A 96 16.34 14.53 -29.13
CA THR A 96 17.44 13.63 -29.45
C THR A 96 17.03 12.83 -30.68
N VAL A 97 17.77 12.98 -31.78
CA VAL A 97 17.52 12.32 -33.06
C VAL A 97 18.48 11.14 -33.24
N GLY A 98 17.91 9.94 -33.45
CA GLY A 98 18.67 8.71 -33.67
C GLY A 98 19.01 7.93 -32.41
N ALA A 99 18.98 6.59 -32.52
CA ALA A 99 19.20 5.68 -31.40
C ALA A 99 20.60 5.83 -30.77
N SER A 100 21.62 6.05 -31.57
CA SER A 100 23.01 6.24 -31.10
C SER A 100 23.16 7.53 -30.29
N ALA A 101 22.52 8.62 -30.73
CA ALA A 101 22.54 9.89 -30.02
C ALA A 101 21.75 9.79 -28.69
N LEU A 102 20.63 9.05 -28.67
CA LEU A 102 19.91 8.76 -27.43
C LEU A 102 20.79 7.99 -26.45
N ALA A 103 21.46 6.93 -26.91
CA ALA A 103 22.35 6.13 -26.07
C ALA A 103 23.47 6.98 -25.47
N ALA A 104 24.13 7.84 -26.27
CA ALA A 104 25.16 8.76 -25.81
C ALA A 104 24.63 9.79 -24.79
N ALA A 105 23.44 10.36 -25.03
CA ALA A 105 22.79 11.29 -24.10
C ALA A 105 22.45 10.64 -22.75
N LEU A 106 21.96 9.41 -22.77
CA LEU A 106 21.64 8.66 -21.56
C LEU A 106 22.92 8.25 -20.80
N GLU A 107 23.97 7.81 -21.49
CA GLU A 107 25.26 7.45 -20.87
C GLU A 107 25.90 8.66 -20.17
N SER A 108 25.83 9.84 -20.77
CA SER A 108 26.32 11.08 -20.14
C SER A 108 25.44 11.54 -18.97
N THR A 109 24.15 11.19 -19.01
CA THR A 109 23.20 11.63 -17.99
C THR A 109 23.20 10.72 -16.77
N LEU A 110 23.11 9.39 -16.91
CA LEU A 110 22.82 8.50 -15.80
C LEU A 110 24.00 8.26 -14.84
N PRO A 111 25.14 7.64 -15.23
CA PRO A 111 26.19 7.36 -14.26
C PRO A 111 26.86 8.63 -13.77
N GLY A 112 27.35 9.48 -14.63
CA GLY A 112 28.01 10.75 -14.30
C GLY A 112 28.91 10.72 -13.06
N PRO A 113 29.08 11.83 -12.35
CA PRO A 113 29.92 11.88 -11.15
C PRO A 113 29.23 11.33 -9.87
N VAL A 114 28.07 10.67 -9.98
CA VAL A 114 27.34 10.10 -8.85
C VAL A 114 27.89 8.72 -8.51
N LYS A 115 28.65 8.64 -7.41
CA LYS A 115 29.23 7.36 -6.95
C LYS A 115 28.16 6.40 -6.47
N GLY A 116 28.15 5.19 -7.00
CA GLY A 116 27.21 4.10 -6.65
C GLY A 116 27.07 3.11 -7.79
N ASN A 117 26.23 2.09 -7.57
CA ASN A 117 25.96 1.06 -8.56
C ASN A 117 24.71 1.45 -9.36
N TRP A 118 24.84 1.42 -10.66
CA TRP A 118 23.77 1.73 -11.59
C TRP A 118 23.36 0.49 -12.40
N GLY A 119 22.11 0.40 -12.73
CA GLY A 119 21.58 -0.51 -13.73
C GLY A 119 20.51 0.21 -14.51
N ALA A 120 20.65 0.27 -15.83
CA ALA A 120 19.66 0.89 -16.68
C ALA A 120 19.47 0.13 -17.99
N MET A 121 18.23 0.12 -18.50
CA MET A 121 17.88 -0.44 -19.80
C MET A 121 16.67 0.28 -20.38
N VAL A 122 16.68 0.50 -21.69
CA VAL A 122 15.58 1.07 -22.46
C VAL A 122 15.37 0.22 -23.72
N VAL A 123 14.14 -0.18 -23.95
CA VAL A 123 13.75 -0.92 -25.17
C VAL A 123 12.57 -0.25 -25.85
N SER A 124 12.53 -0.33 -27.15
CA SER A 124 11.35 0.01 -27.94
C SER A 124 10.38 -1.16 -27.93
N LEU A 125 9.19 -0.97 -27.39
CA LEU A 125 8.12 -1.96 -27.49
C LEU A 125 7.48 -1.99 -28.88
N SER A 126 7.55 -0.86 -29.60
CA SER A 126 7.04 -0.75 -30.96
C SER A 126 7.91 -1.47 -32.00
N ARG A 127 9.24 -1.52 -31.79
CA ARG A 127 10.21 -2.11 -32.72
C ARG A 127 10.93 -3.35 -32.19
N GLY A 128 10.92 -3.58 -30.88
CA GLY A 128 11.53 -4.74 -30.25
C GLY A 128 13.06 -4.65 -30.02
N ASP A 129 13.69 -3.50 -30.30
CA ASP A 129 15.12 -3.30 -30.16
C ASP A 129 15.52 -2.61 -28.84
N THR A 130 16.76 -2.81 -28.43
CA THR A 130 17.36 -2.14 -27.26
C THR A 130 17.97 -0.82 -27.68
N LEU A 131 17.47 0.28 -27.12
CA LEU A 131 17.94 1.63 -27.38
C LEU A 131 19.10 2.05 -26.47
N PHE A 132 19.14 1.52 -25.25
CA PHE A 132 20.18 1.83 -24.26
C PHE A 132 20.32 0.72 -23.24
N SER A 133 21.54 0.47 -22.80
CA SER A 133 21.81 -0.39 -21.66
C SER A 133 23.09 0.00 -20.94
N HIS A 134 23.02 0.15 -19.61
CA HIS A 134 24.17 0.37 -18.73
C HIS A 134 24.11 -0.64 -17.61
N THR A 135 25.06 -1.54 -17.52
CA THR A 135 25.10 -2.65 -16.55
C THR A 135 23.71 -3.31 -16.29
N PRO A 136 22.97 -3.73 -17.35
CA PRO A 136 21.58 -4.11 -17.23
C PRO A 136 21.35 -5.40 -16.43
N GLY A 137 22.42 -6.20 -16.21
CA GLY A 137 22.41 -7.43 -15.41
C GLY A 137 22.88 -7.25 -13.97
N ALA A 138 23.22 -6.03 -13.54
CA ALA A 138 23.66 -5.78 -12.17
C ALA A 138 22.54 -6.09 -11.17
N GLN A 139 22.86 -6.87 -10.13
CA GLN A 139 21.96 -7.25 -9.05
C GLN A 139 21.83 -6.07 -8.06
N LEU A 140 20.70 -5.40 -8.07
CA LEU A 140 20.45 -4.17 -7.31
C LEU A 140 19.22 -4.31 -6.42
N MET A 141 19.22 -3.61 -5.30
CA MET A 141 18.02 -3.41 -4.49
C MET A 141 17.03 -2.54 -5.28
N PRO A 142 15.78 -2.99 -5.47
CA PRO A 142 14.79 -2.29 -6.29
C PRO A 142 14.10 -1.13 -5.56
N ALA A 143 14.05 -1.14 -4.24
CA ALA A 143 13.05 -0.40 -3.48
C ALA A 143 11.64 -0.66 -4.06
N SER A 144 10.72 0.30 -4.02
CA SER A 144 9.33 0.08 -4.41
C SER A 144 9.08 -0.23 -5.90
N THR A 145 10.12 -0.30 -6.76
CA THR A 145 9.94 -0.90 -8.09
C THR A 145 9.74 -2.42 -8.05
N MET A 146 10.01 -3.09 -6.90
CA MET A 146 9.58 -4.45 -6.62
C MET A 146 8.06 -4.64 -6.81
N LYS A 147 7.25 -3.62 -6.50
CA LYS A 147 5.80 -3.66 -6.66
C LYS A 147 5.33 -3.90 -8.10
N LEU A 148 6.17 -3.64 -9.10
CA LEU A 148 5.89 -4.01 -10.49
C LEU A 148 5.79 -5.54 -10.65
N PHE A 149 6.70 -6.27 -10.02
CA PHE A 149 6.66 -7.75 -10.01
C PHE A 149 5.45 -8.26 -9.21
N THR A 150 5.20 -7.68 -8.05
CA THR A 150 4.04 -8.03 -7.20
C THR A 150 2.72 -7.79 -7.93
N SER A 151 2.57 -6.63 -8.60
CA SER A 151 1.37 -6.29 -9.39
C SER A 151 1.14 -7.28 -10.51
N ALA A 152 2.20 -7.55 -11.30
CA ALA A 152 2.12 -8.45 -12.43
C ALA A 152 1.79 -9.87 -12.00
N LEU A 153 2.44 -10.39 -10.95
CA LEU A 153 2.16 -11.71 -10.40
C LEU A 153 0.72 -11.81 -9.89
N ALA A 154 0.24 -10.82 -9.13
CA ALA A 154 -1.12 -10.81 -8.60
C ALA A 154 -2.18 -10.75 -9.72
N LEU A 155 -1.99 -9.88 -10.71
CA LEU A 155 -2.89 -9.78 -11.87
C LEU A 155 -2.88 -11.06 -12.72
N GLU A 156 -1.72 -11.69 -12.90
CA GLU A 156 -1.58 -12.93 -13.65
C GLU A 156 -2.27 -14.12 -12.97
N VAL A 157 -2.12 -14.25 -11.64
CA VAL A 157 -2.60 -15.43 -10.91
C VAL A 157 -4.07 -15.28 -10.52
N LEU A 158 -4.49 -14.09 -10.09
CA LEU A 158 -5.83 -13.86 -9.53
C LEU A 158 -6.79 -13.24 -10.55
N GLY A 159 -6.27 -12.49 -11.53
CA GLY A 159 -7.07 -11.73 -12.48
C GLY A 159 -7.51 -10.35 -11.93
N PRO A 160 -7.71 -9.34 -12.81
CA PRO A 160 -7.99 -7.96 -12.42
C PRO A 160 -9.34 -7.77 -11.71
N GLN A 161 -10.28 -8.68 -11.91
CA GLN A 161 -11.63 -8.61 -11.30
C GLN A 161 -11.74 -9.40 -10.00
N HIS A 162 -10.67 -10.05 -9.55
CA HIS A 162 -10.67 -10.81 -8.29
C HIS A 162 -11.04 -9.90 -7.11
N ARG A 163 -11.83 -10.47 -6.16
CA ARG A 163 -12.21 -9.80 -4.91
C ARG A 163 -11.86 -10.69 -3.73
N PHE A 164 -11.26 -10.11 -2.72
CA PHE A 164 -11.02 -10.75 -1.43
C PHE A 164 -12.30 -10.74 -0.59
N SER A 165 -12.40 -11.66 0.37
CA SER A 165 -13.54 -11.74 1.30
C SER A 165 -13.06 -11.84 2.73
N THR A 166 -13.48 -10.91 3.58
CA THR A 166 -13.35 -11.04 5.03
C THR A 166 -14.68 -11.48 5.60
N GLU A 167 -14.71 -12.58 6.36
CA GLU A 167 -15.91 -13.27 6.75
C GLU A 167 -16.06 -13.36 8.26
N VAL A 168 -17.30 -13.30 8.75
CA VAL A 168 -17.64 -13.69 10.12
C VAL A 168 -18.40 -15.02 10.07
N LEU A 169 -17.85 -15.99 10.77
CA LEU A 169 -18.37 -17.34 10.89
C LEU A 169 -18.85 -17.58 12.31
N ARG A 170 -19.84 -18.49 12.48
CA ARG A 170 -20.21 -18.99 13.80
C ARG A 170 -19.56 -20.36 14.05
N ASP A 171 -18.98 -20.50 15.21
CA ASP A 171 -18.45 -21.76 15.73
C ASP A 171 -19.29 -22.15 16.95
N GLY A 172 -20.44 -22.76 16.67
CA GLY A 172 -21.45 -23.10 17.65
C GLY A 172 -22.89 -23.01 17.11
N VAL A 173 -23.86 -23.13 17.98
CA VAL A 173 -25.31 -23.21 17.66
C VAL A 173 -25.96 -21.85 17.96
N LEU A 174 -26.63 -21.28 16.98
CA LEU A 174 -27.52 -20.15 17.17
C LEU A 174 -28.89 -20.65 17.60
N ALA A 175 -29.29 -20.35 18.82
CA ALA A 175 -30.56 -20.71 19.39
C ALA A 175 -31.68 -19.77 18.91
N ALA A 176 -32.94 -20.19 19.06
CA ALA A 176 -34.11 -19.42 18.62
C ALA A 176 -34.29 -18.07 19.33
N ASP A 177 -33.75 -17.94 20.55
CA ASP A 177 -33.75 -16.70 21.33
C ASP A 177 -32.69 -15.67 20.84
N GLY A 178 -31.89 -16.03 19.85
CA GLY A 178 -30.80 -15.21 19.32
C GLY A 178 -29.47 -15.39 20.06
N THR A 179 -29.37 -16.35 20.98
CA THR A 179 -28.11 -16.65 21.67
C THR A 179 -27.24 -17.58 20.83
N LEU A 180 -26.06 -17.11 20.42
CA LEU A 180 -25.02 -17.96 19.86
C LEU A 180 -24.28 -18.66 21.02
N ARG A 181 -24.54 -19.96 21.16
CA ARG A 181 -23.83 -20.84 22.11
C ARG A 181 -22.53 -21.33 21.46
N GLY A 182 -21.47 -20.54 21.57
CA GLY A 182 -20.21 -20.74 20.90
C GLY A 182 -19.53 -19.43 20.56
N ASN A 183 -18.62 -19.45 19.58
CA ASN A 183 -17.75 -18.34 19.22
C ASN A 183 -18.19 -17.66 17.92
N LEU A 184 -17.83 -16.39 17.76
CA LEU A 184 -17.72 -15.72 16.46
C LEU A 184 -16.27 -15.81 15.97
N VAL A 185 -16.05 -16.11 14.71
CA VAL A 185 -14.74 -16.16 14.09
C VAL A 185 -14.66 -15.12 12.98
N LEU A 186 -13.82 -14.11 13.13
CA LEU A 186 -13.49 -13.15 12.07
C LEU A 186 -12.31 -13.71 11.28
N ARG A 187 -12.57 -14.13 10.05
CA ARG A 187 -11.59 -14.76 9.16
C ARG A 187 -11.14 -13.80 8.06
N GLY A 188 -9.84 -13.54 7.98
CA GLY A 188 -9.21 -12.73 6.94
C GLY A 188 -8.71 -13.57 5.78
N ASP A 189 -8.87 -13.02 4.57
CA ASP A 189 -8.41 -13.63 3.33
C ASP A 189 -7.24 -12.85 2.69
N GLY A 190 -6.56 -11.99 3.46
CA GLY A 190 -5.49 -11.14 3.00
C GLY A 190 -5.97 -9.93 2.19
N ASP A 191 -7.15 -9.41 2.51
CA ASP A 191 -7.70 -8.19 1.93
C ASP A 191 -6.98 -6.95 2.47
N PRO A 192 -6.24 -6.17 1.65
CA PRO A 192 -5.60 -4.94 2.08
C PRO A 192 -6.56 -3.74 2.12
N SER A 193 -7.77 -3.88 1.59
CA SER A 193 -8.67 -2.76 1.29
C SER A 193 -9.53 -2.31 2.46
N ILE A 194 -9.52 -3.05 3.61
CA ILE A 194 -10.38 -2.74 4.77
C ILE A 194 -9.86 -1.50 5.51
N SER A 195 -10.01 -0.36 4.86
CA SER A 195 -9.62 0.95 5.36
C SER A 195 -10.40 2.06 4.65
N PRO A 196 -10.47 3.28 5.21
CA PRO A 196 -11.10 4.42 4.55
C PRO A 196 -10.53 4.75 3.16
N ARG A 197 -9.31 4.34 2.88
CA ARG A 197 -8.63 4.60 1.62
C ARG A 197 -9.40 4.07 0.40
N LEU A 198 -9.93 2.86 0.48
CA LEU A 198 -10.65 2.23 -0.62
C LEU A 198 -12.15 2.06 -0.36
N LEU A 199 -12.54 1.90 0.91
CA LEU A 199 -13.96 1.71 1.26
C LEU A 199 -14.65 3.04 1.62
N GLY A 200 -13.89 4.12 1.81
CA GLY A 200 -14.41 5.39 2.33
C GLY A 200 -14.80 5.30 3.80
N GLY A 201 -15.45 6.36 4.32
CA GLY A 201 -15.95 6.40 5.68
C GLY A 201 -14.90 6.51 6.78
N ALA A 202 -15.24 6.05 7.99
CA ALA A 202 -14.34 6.02 9.15
C ALA A 202 -13.61 4.68 9.28
N PRO A 203 -12.44 4.64 9.97
CA PRO A 203 -11.66 3.41 10.16
C PRO A 203 -12.42 2.23 10.76
N GLY A 204 -13.44 2.48 11.59
CA GLY A 204 -14.28 1.46 12.22
C GLY A 204 -15.49 0.99 11.40
N ASP A 205 -15.85 1.70 10.34
CA ASP A 205 -17.09 1.43 9.57
C ASP A 205 -17.17 0.00 9.00
N PRO A 206 -16.08 -0.63 8.51
CA PRO A 206 -16.15 -2.00 8.05
C PRO A 206 -16.58 -3.00 9.14
N MET A 207 -16.06 -2.83 10.37
CA MET A 207 -16.43 -3.69 11.50
C MET A 207 -17.85 -3.39 12.00
N GLN A 208 -18.29 -2.14 11.95
CA GLN A 208 -19.67 -1.77 12.25
C GLN A 208 -20.65 -2.39 11.24
N ARG A 209 -20.29 -2.41 9.97
CA ARG A 209 -21.11 -3.08 8.93
C ARG A 209 -21.23 -4.57 9.22
N LEU A 210 -20.13 -5.27 9.50
CA LEU A 210 -20.16 -6.69 9.89
C LEU A 210 -21.01 -6.92 11.14
N ALA A 211 -20.90 -6.07 12.17
CA ALA A 211 -21.72 -6.18 13.37
C ALA A 211 -23.21 -6.06 13.08
N ARG A 212 -23.63 -5.15 12.19
CA ARG A 212 -25.03 -5.02 11.76
C ARG A 212 -25.51 -6.25 10.98
N GLU A 213 -24.66 -6.83 10.12
CA GLU A 213 -25.00 -8.07 9.38
C GLU A 213 -25.15 -9.25 10.34
N ILE A 214 -24.32 -9.35 11.39
CA ILE A 214 -24.45 -10.36 12.46
C ILE A 214 -25.78 -10.19 13.21
N ALA A 215 -26.14 -8.95 13.57
CA ALA A 215 -27.44 -8.65 14.19
C ALA A 215 -28.61 -9.04 13.28
N ALA A 216 -28.53 -8.73 11.98
CA ALA A 216 -29.53 -9.08 10.98
C ALA A 216 -29.67 -10.60 10.79
N ALA A 217 -28.59 -11.38 11.02
CA ALA A 217 -28.62 -12.83 11.05
C ALA A 217 -29.24 -13.40 12.32
N GLY A 218 -29.79 -12.56 13.22
CA GLY A 218 -30.52 -12.94 14.42
C GLY A 218 -29.70 -13.12 15.69
N VAL A 219 -28.39 -12.80 15.67
CA VAL A 219 -27.52 -12.89 16.86
C VAL A 219 -27.81 -11.70 17.79
N LYS A 220 -28.17 -11.99 19.03
CA LYS A 220 -28.43 -11.01 20.11
C LYS A 220 -27.41 -11.11 21.25
N ARG A 221 -26.81 -12.28 21.41
CA ARG A 221 -25.80 -12.56 22.43
C ARG A 221 -24.83 -13.63 21.94
N VAL A 222 -23.56 -13.54 22.35
CA VAL A 222 -22.51 -14.54 22.11
C VAL A 222 -21.98 -15.03 23.46
N THR A 223 -22.04 -16.35 23.73
CA THR A 223 -21.56 -16.91 24.99
C THR A 223 -20.07 -17.21 25.02
N GLY A 224 -19.45 -17.30 23.87
CA GLY A 224 -18.03 -17.58 23.70
C GLY A 224 -17.25 -16.36 23.25
N ASP A 225 -16.12 -16.62 22.60
CA ASP A 225 -15.09 -15.64 22.21
C ASP A 225 -15.35 -15.03 20.83
N VAL A 226 -14.68 -13.89 20.57
CA VAL A 226 -14.41 -13.41 19.21
C VAL A 226 -13.01 -13.88 18.81
N ILE A 227 -12.95 -14.81 17.86
CA ILE A 227 -11.73 -15.45 17.39
C ILE A 227 -11.21 -14.69 16.16
N ALA A 228 -9.92 -14.32 16.19
CA ALA A 228 -9.20 -13.73 15.09
C ALA A 228 -8.51 -14.82 14.26
N ASP A 229 -8.99 -15.08 13.04
CA ASP A 229 -8.41 -16.06 12.13
C ASP A 229 -7.64 -15.38 10.99
N GLY A 230 -6.32 -15.32 11.14
CA GLY A 230 -5.37 -14.87 10.13
C GLY A 230 -4.66 -16.01 9.40
N SER A 231 -5.13 -17.25 9.54
CA SER A 231 -4.42 -18.47 9.11
C SER A 231 -4.28 -18.66 7.59
N ALA A 232 -4.86 -17.75 6.79
CA ALA A 232 -4.61 -17.72 5.36
C ALA A 232 -3.16 -17.37 5.00
N PHE A 233 -2.41 -16.77 5.94
CA PHE A 233 -0.96 -16.53 5.82
C PHE A 233 -0.20 -17.24 6.94
N ASP A 234 1.12 -17.36 6.75
CA ASP A 234 2.06 -17.80 7.78
C ASP A 234 2.22 -16.73 8.88
N ASP A 235 2.96 -17.10 9.95
CA ASP A 235 3.20 -16.22 11.10
C ASP A 235 4.28 -15.16 10.84
N GLY A 236 4.77 -15.04 9.59
CA GLY A 236 5.82 -14.11 9.16
C GLY A 236 5.34 -12.66 9.09
N ALA A 237 4.93 -12.07 10.22
CA ALA A 237 4.39 -10.72 10.29
C ALA A 237 5.39 -9.61 9.90
N ILE A 238 6.70 -9.88 9.99
CA ILE A 238 7.77 -8.96 9.61
C ILE A 238 8.61 -9.64 8.53
N PRO A 239 8.56 -9.19 7.27
CA PRO A 239 9.39 -9.73 6.21
C PRO A 239 10.88 -9.64 6.53
N GLU A 240 11.63 -10.62 6.05
CA GLU A 240 13.07 -10.69 6.23
C GLU A 240 13.78 -9.49 5.56
N GLY A 241 14.84 -8.99 6.18
CA GLY A 241 15.61 -7.85 5.67
C GLY A 241 14.99 -6.47 5.98
N TRP A 242 13.85 -6.39 6.66
CA TRP A 242 13.33 -5.12 7.16
C TRP A 242 14.20 -4.60 8.32
N LYS A 243 14.71 -3.38 8.19
CA LYS A 243 15.57 -2.79 9.23
C LYS A 243 14.75 -2.48 10.48
N LYS A 244 15.25 -2.85 11.67
CA LYS A 244 14.58 -2.60 12.97
C LYS A 244 14.07 -1.16 13.14
N ARG A 245 14.85 -0.16 12.64
CA ARG A 245 14.46 1.25 12.70
C ARG A 245 13.21 1.61 11.89
N TYR A 246 12.71 0.71 11.03
CA TYR A 246 11.50 0.94 10.23
C TYR A 246 10.24 0.49 10.94
N LEU A 247 10.35 -0.45 11.91
CA LEU A 247 9.21 -1.21 12.44
C LEU A 247 8.17 -0.39 13.23
N GLY A 248 8.49 0.85 13.59
CA GLY A 248 7.53 1.79 14.19
C GLY A 248 6.83 2.71 13.17
N ALA A 249 7.21 2.64 11.90
CA ALA A 249 6.66 3.51 10.86
C ALA A 249 5.49 2.84 10.14
N ALA A 250 4.49 3.62 9.73
CA ALA A 250 3.29 3.14 9.03
C ALA A 250 3.62 2.31 7.77
N TYR A 251 4.68 2.67 7.04
CA TYR A 251 5.12 1.92 5.85
C TYR A 251 5.77 0.55 6.17
N ALA A 252 5.94 0.20 7.44
CA ALA A 252 6.44 -1.09 7.91
C ALA A 252 5.44 -1.75 8.88
N ALA A 253 4.14 -1.57 8.60
CA ALA A 253 3.07 -2.23 9.34
C ALA A 253 3.21 -3.75 9.28
N ARG A 254 2.84 -4.45 10.36
CA ARG A 254 2.86 -5.90 10.46
C ARG A 254 1.95 -6.53 9.41
N VAL A 255 2.37 -7.63 8.83
CA VAL A 255 1.62 -8.36 7.80
C VAL A 255 0.72 -9.40 8.46
N SER A 256 -0.54 -9.45 8.05
CA SER A 256 -1.50 -10.46 8.50
C SER A 256 -2.57 -10.68 7.43
N ALA A 257 -3.09 -11.89 7.31
CA ALA A 257 -4.22 -12.15 6.43
C ALA A 257 -5.52 -11.48 6.90
N LEU A 258 -5.63 -11.18 8.19
CA LEU A 258 -6.70 -10.37 8.76
C LEU A 258 -6.15 -8.99 9.11
N SER A 259 -6.52 -8.00 8.32
CA SER A 259 -6.02 -6.62 8.40
C SER A 259 -7.17 -5.63 8.50
N LEU A 260 -6.98 -4.56 9.26
CA LEU A 260 -7.92 -3.45 9.40
C LEU A 260 -7.15 -2.13 9.44
N ASN A 261 -7.65 -1.11 8.75
CA ASN A 261 -7.10 0.26 8.77
C ASN A 261 -5.58 0.31 8.52
N GLU A 262 -5.12 -0.47 7.52
CA GLU A 262 -3.69 -0.60 7.15
C GLU A 262 -2.80 -1.07 8.33
N ASN A 263 -3.38 -1.78 9.29
CA ASN A 263 -2.75 -2.23 10.54
C ASN A 263 -2.17 -1.08 11.38
N LEU A 264 -2.89 0.04 11.35
CA LEU A 264 -2.61 1.25 12.11
C LEU A 264 -3.77 1.57 13.05
N ILE A 265 -3.45 1.89 14.30
CA ILE A 265 -4.38 2.43 15.28
C ILE A 265 -4.10 3.91 15.50
N TRP A 266 -5.11 4.74 15.41
CA TRP A 266 -4.99 6.16 15.74
C TRP A 266 -5.26 6.37 17.23
N ILE A 267 -4.38 7.07 17.89
CA ILE A 267 -4.61 7.60 19.24
C ILE A 267 -5.18 8.99 19.08
N VAL A 268 -6.37 9.19 19.61
CA VAL A 268 -7.13 10.44 19.52
C VAL A 268 -7.16 11.07 20.90
N VAL A 269 -6.73 12.32 21.00
CA VAL A 269 -6.73 13.09 22.26
C VAL A 269 -7.49 14.37 22.08
N LYS A 270 -8.50 14.58 22.94
CA LYS A 270 -9.33 15.80 22.97
C LYS A 270 -9.27 16.44 24.36
N PRO A 271 -9.30 17.77 24.50
CA PRO A 271 -9.59 18.38 25.78
C PRO A 271 -11.05 18.11 26.16
N GLY A 272 -11.29 17.79 27.41
CA GLY A 272 -12.63 17.59 27.97
C GLY A 272 -12.81 18.36 29.28
N PRO A 273 -14.07 18.52 29.76
CA PRO A 273 -14.38 19.34 30.94
C PRO A 273 -13.80 18.78 32.24
N LYS A 274 -13.59 17.46 32.31
CA LYS A 274 -13.03 16.78 33.48
C LYS A 274 -11.58 16.29 33.27
N GLY A 275 -10.91 16.69 32.17
CA GLY A 275 -9.57 16.23 31.82
C GLY A 275 -9.47 15.85 30.35
N ALA A 276 -8.31 15.35 29.90
CA ALA A 276 -8.12 14.91 28.54
C ALA A 276 -8.89 13.60 28.28
N LEU A 277 -9.63 13.57 27.19
CA LEU A 277 -10.27 12.35 26.66
C LEU A 277 -9.30 11.69 25.69
N VAL A 278 -8.97 10.44 25.94
CA VAL A 278 -8.08 9.63 25.09
C VAL A 278 -8.84 8.40 24.61
N SER A 279 -8.86 8.19 23.31
CA SER A 279 -9.53 7.06 22.67
C SER A 279 -8.70 6.53 21.50
N THR A 280 -9.10 5.40 20.95
CA THR A 280 -8.57 4.86 19.68
C THR A 280 -9.55 5.05 18.54
N ASP A 281 -9.02 5.07 17.32
CA ASP A 281 -9.81 5.03 16.09
C ASP A 281 -9.10 4.09 15.09
N PRO A 282 -9.71 2.95 14.70
CA PRO A 282 -10.99 2.47 15.21
C PRO A 282 -10.97 2.12 16.70
N VAL A 283 -12.13 2.17 17.34
CA VAL A 283 -12.29 1.63 18.71
C VAL A 283 -12.04 0.12 18.65
N THR A 284 -11.30 -0.39 19.65
CA THR A 284 -10.95 -1.81 19.71
C THR A 284 -10.90 -2.29 21.16
N ALA A 285 -11.42 -3.48 21.41
CA ALA A 285 -11.23 -4.20 22.66
C ALA A 285 -9.83 -4.85 22.72
N GLY A 286 -9.32 -5.07 23.90
CA GLY A 286 -8.08 -5.84 24.09
C GLY A 286 -6.76 -5.07 23.92
N ILE A 287 -6.79 -3.77 23.63
CA ILE A 287 -5.59 -2.90 23.66
C ILE A 287 -5.74 -1.87 24.78
N PRO A 288 -5.14 -2.10 25.96
CA PRO A 288 -5.23 -1.16 27.06
C PRO A 288 -4.55 0.17 26.76
N ILE A 289 -5.20 1.28 27.13
CA ILE A 289 -4.63 2.62 27.02
C ILE A 289 -4.45 3.20 28.42
N GLU A 290 -3.22 3.58 28.73
CA GLU A 290 -2.90 4.33 29.95
C GLU A 290 -2.60 5.78 29.58
N SER A 291 -3.40 6.71 30.14
CA SER A 291 -3.27 8.13 29.84
C SER A 291 -2.77 8.92 31.06
N GLU A 292 -1.70 9.69 30.85
CA GLU A 292 -1.20 10.73 31.75
C GLU A 292 -1.22 12.09 31.03
N VAL A 293 -2.27 12.36 30.25
CA VAL A 293 -2.43 13.65 29.57
C VAL A 293 -3.19 14.62 30.46
N ARG A 294 -2.62 15.80 30.67
CA ARG A 294 -3.24 16.88 31.43
C ARG A 294 -3.76 17.96 30.52
N VAL A 295 -4.91 18.55 30.85
CA VAL A 295 -5.43 19.75 30.19
C VAL A 295 -4.75 20.98 30.81
N VAL A 296 -4.27 21.89 29.96
CA VAL A 296 -3.62 23.15 30.34
C VAL A 296 -4.33 24.33 29.66
N PRO A 297 -4.25 25.56 30.18
CA PRO A 297 -4.84 26.72 29.52
C PRO A 297 -4.33 26.94 28.08
N GLY A 298 -5.17 27.55 27.22
CA GLY A 298 -4.81 27.94 25.86
C GLY A 298 -4.96 26.82 24.81
N ARG A 299 -4.27 26.96 23.66
CA ARG A 299 -4.33 26.03 22.51
C ARG A 299 -3.09 25.15 22.38
N GLY A 300 -2.08 25.35 23.19
CA GLY A 300 -0.81 24.62 23.13
C GLY A 300 -0.90 23.22 23.72
N GLY A 301 0.25 22.57 23.77
CA GLY A 301 0.42 21.26 24.42
C GLY A 301 1.32 20.34 23.60
N ARG A 302 1.96 19.43 24.31
CA ARG A 302 2.84 18.40 23.73
C ARG A 302 2.42 17.04 24.24
N ILE A 303 2.11 16.12 23.32
CA ILE A 303 1.69 14.76 23.64
C ILE A 303 2.69 13.81 22.99
N SER A 304 2.96 12.71 23.68
CA SER A 304 3.70 11.56 23.17
C SER A 304 2.86 10.30 23.41
N ALA A 305 2.79 9.44 22.40
CA ALA A 305 2.14 8.15 22.49
C ALA A 305 3.12 7.07 22.00
N TRP A 306 3.21 5.97 22.73
CA TRP A 306 4.06 4.84 22.38
C TRP A 306 3.49 3.53 22.93
N ARG A 307 3.87 2.43 22.33
CA ARG A 307 3.53 1.09 22.78
C ARG A 307 4.55 0.61 23.82
N ARG A 308 4.06 -0.07 24.84
CA ARG A 308 4.88 -0.75 25.84
C ARG A 308 5.15 -2.20 25.41
N PRO A 309 6.14 -2.87 26.04
CA PRO A 309 6.42 -4.29 25.78
C PRO A 309 5.25 -5.23 26.08
N ASP A 310 4.35 -4.87 27.00
CA ASP A 310 3.13 -5.62 27.34
C ASP A 310 1.99 -5.43 26.32
N GLY A 311 2.23 -4.68 25.24
CA GLY A 311 1.25 -4.38 24.19
C GLY A 311 0.31 -3.20 24.51
N SER A 312 0.30 -2.69 25.75
CA SER A 312 -0.49 -1.49 26.10
C SER A 312 0.05 -0.22 25.45
N ILE A 313 -0.82 0.78 25.32
CA ILE A 313 -0.43 2.09 24.75
C ILE A 313 -0.36 3.10 25.90
N LYS A 314 0.81 3.72 26.09
CA LYS A 314 1.00 4.85 27.00
C LYS A 314 0.88 6.15 26.26
N VAL A 315 0.04 7.07 26.78
CA VAL A 315 -0.14 8.43 26.26
C VAL A 315 0.19 9.42 27.37
N LYS A 316 1.13 10.33 27.14
CA LYS A 316 1.60 11.28 28.16
C LYS A 316 1.78 12.68 27.62
N GLY A 317 1.54 13.70 28.43
CA GLY A 317 1.83 15.09 28.08
C GLY A 317 0.76 16.08 28.47
N THR A 318 0.57 17.11 27.64
CA THR A 318 -0.42 18.16 27.86
C THR A 318 -1.19 18.48 26.57
N ILE A 319 -2.47 18.87 26.72
CA ILE A 319 -3.29 19.40 25.65
C ILE A 319 -3.94 20.71 26.13
N GLY A 320 -3.96 21.73 25.27
CA GLY A 320 -4.62 23.00 25.62
C GLY A 320 -6.14 22.83 25.71
N ALA A 321 -6.78 23.51 26.66
CA ALA A 321 -8.24 23.49 26.84
C ALA A 321 -9.01 23.92 25.59
N ASN A 322 -8.41 24.81 24.79
CA ASN A 322 -8.98 25.32 23.53
C ASN A 322 -8.27 24.71 22.28
N ALA A 323 -7.56 23.58 22.44
CA ALA A 323 -6.93 22.90 21.33
C ALA A 323 -7.97 22.07 20.56
N SER A 324 -7.79 21.97 19.25
CA SER A 324 -8.47 20.95 18.45
C SER A 324 -7.98 19.55 18.83
N GLU A 325 -8.75 18.55 18.45
CA GLU A 325 -8.36 17.14 18.51
C GLU A 325 -6.95 16.93 17.94
N LYS A 326 -6.17 16.08 18.60
CA LYS A 326 -4.86 15.64 18.11
C LYS A 326 -4.85 14.15 17.86
N ARG A 327 -4.22 13.73 16.78
CA ARG A 327 -4.17 12.31 16.34
C ARG A 327 -2.75 11.87 16.03
N TRP A 328 -2.40 10.64 16.39
CA TRP A 328 -1.15 9.96 16.03
C TRP A 328 -1.45 8.52 15.65
N SER A 329 -0.85 8.04 14.60
CA SER A 329 -0.93 6.63 14.24
C SER A 329 0.21 5.83 14.88
N LEU A 330 -0.11 4.65 15.37
CA LEU A 330 0.84 3.65 15.83
C LEU A 330 0.64 2.36 15.02
N VAL A 331 1.73 1.67 14.72
CA VAL A 331 1.67 0.33 14.12
C VAL A 331 1.10 -0.65 15.14
N VAL A 332 0.19 -1.50 14.72
CA VAL A 332 -0.39 -2.56 15.54
C VAL A 332 0.56 -3.76 15.56
N GLU A 333 0.79 -4.36 16.72
CA GLU A 333 1.67 -5.55 16.85
C GLU A 333 0.98 -6.83 16.36
N ASP A 334 -0.29 -6.99 16.70
CA ASP A 334 -1.12 -8.12 16.25
C ASP A 334 -2.34 -7.59 15.46
N PRO A 335 -2.24 -7.54 14.13
CA PRO A 335 -3.33 -7.02 13.30
C PRO A 335 -4.61 -7.85 13.39
N ALA A 336 -4.49 -9.17 13.57
CA ALA A 336 -5.66 -10.04 13.64
C ALA A 336 -6.45 -9.79 14.94
N LEU A 337 -5.77 -9.72 16.08
CA LEU A 337 -6.40 -9.35 17.36
C LEU A 337 -7.01 -7.93 17.30
N PHE A 338 -6.33 -6.99 16.65
CA PHE A 338 -6.83 -5.64 16.49
C PHE A 338 -8.14 -5.59 15.71
N ALA A 339 -8.23 -6.29 14.58
CA ALA A 339 -9.43 -6.34 13.77
C ALA A 339 -10.59 -7.03 14.52
N ALA A 340 -10.33 -8.16 15.17
CA ALA A 340 -11.33 -8.87 15.98
C ALA A 340 -11.77 -8.07 17.21
N GLY A 341 -10.85 -7.35 17.85
CA GLY A 341 -11.16 -6.43 18.94
C GLY A 341 -12.03 -5.25 18.49
N SER A 342 -11.82 -4.77 17.27
CA SER A 342 -12.69 -3.74 16.71
C SER A 342 -14.09 -4.28 16.40
N LEU A 343 -14.21 -5.51 15.88
CA LEU A 343 -15.52 -6.16 15.70
C LEU A 343 -16.24 -6.34 17.04
N HIS A 344 -15.53 -6.83 18.07
CA HIS A 344 -16.06 -6.99 19.42
C HIS A 344 -16.64 -5.66 19.94
N ALA A 345 -15.89 -4.58 19.86
CA ALA A 345 -16.33 -3.26 20.31
C ALA A 345 -17.57 -2.75 19.51
N GLN A 346 -17.66 -3.08 18.22
CA GLN A 346 -18.83 -2.71 17.41
C GLN A 346 -20.07 -3.55 17.72
N LEU A 347 -19.91 -4.83 18.10
CA LEU A 347 -21.00 -5.68 18.57
C LEU A 347 -21.61 -5.13 19.87
N GLU A 348 -20.76 -4.81 20.85
CA GLU A 348 -21.20 -4.19 22.11
C GLU A 348 -21.88 -2.82 21.89
N ALA A 349 -21.35 -2.00 20.96
CA ALA A 349 -21.91 -0.69 20.64
C ALA A 349 -23.33 -0.75 20.06
N ILE A 350 -23.71 -1.87 19.43
CA ILE A 350 -25.08 -2.10 18.93
C ILE A 350 -25.93 -2.99 19.82
N GLY A 351 -25.46 -3.31 21.05
CA GLY A 351 -26.21 -4.04 22.07
C GLY A 351 -26.10 -5.57 21.98
N ILE A 352 -25.15 -6.13 21.21
CA ILE A 352 -24.85 -7.56 21.22
C ILE A 352 -23.82 -7.83 22.33
N ASP A 353 -24.27 -8.50 23.40
CA ASP A 353 -23.41 -8.90 24.53
C ASP A 353 -22.49 -10.06 24.12
N VAL A 354 -21.18 -9.90 24.33
CA VAL A 354 -20.16 -10.93 24.09
C VAL A 354 -19.51 -11.31 25.43
N ALA A 355 -19.87 -12.47 25.96
CA ALA A 355 -19.39 -12.90 27.28
C ALA A 355 -17.91 -13.30 27.31
N GLY A 356 -17.35 -13.69 26.18
CA GLY A 356 -15.98 -14.16 26.03
C GLY A 356 -14.96 -13.05 25.76
N LYS A 357 -13.77 -13.45 25.33
CA LYS A 357 -12.63 -12.57 25.06
C LYS A 357 -12.29 -12.56 23.56
N VAL A 358 -11.42 -11.62 23.17
CA VAL A 358 -10.78 -11.63 21.84
C VAL A 358 -9.52 -12.47 21.93
N ARG A 359 -9.36 -13.46 21.03
CA ARG A 359 -8.16 -14.30 20.95
C ARG A 359 -7.87 -14.77 19.54
N VAL A 360 -6.64 -15.15 19.26
CA VAL A 360 -6.24 -15.77 18.00
C VAL A 360 -6.74 -17.23 17.95
N GLY A 361 -7.14 -17.68 16.78
CA GLY A 361 -7.54 -19.06 16.53
C GLY A 361 -7.84 -19.30 15.07
N ARG A 362 -8.37 -20.48 14.76
CA ARG A 362 -8.75 -20.85 13.39
C ARG A 362 -10.24 -21.21 13.33
N ALA A 363 -10.86 -20.84 12.22
CA ALA A 363 -12.23 -21.28 11.93
C ALA A 363 -12.26 -22.79 11.63
N SER A 364 -13.34 -23.45 12.08
CA SER A 364 -13.65 -24.77 11.54
C SER A 364 -13.91 -24.67 10.03
N PRO A 365 -13.41 -25.63 9.21
CA PRO A 365 -13.64 -25.62 7.76
C PRO A 365 -15.13 -25.62 7.38
N VAL A 366 -16.00 -26.13 8.25
CA VAL A 366 -17.45 -26.24 8.05
C VAL A 366 -18.26 -25.18 8.79
N ALA A 367 -17.59 -24.17 9.39
CA ALA A 367 -18.26 -23.12 10.14
C ALA A 367 -19.18 -22.27 9.23
N PRO A 368 -20.48 -22.16 9.55
CA PRO A 368 -21.41 -21.37 8.75
C PRO A 368 -21.09 -19.87 8.81
N ARG A 369 -21.18 -19.20 7.66
CA ARG A 369 -20.99 -17.76 7.52
C ARG A 369 -22.22 -16.98 7.97
N LEU A 370 -22.02 -15.95 8.77
CA LEU A 370 -23.04 -15.00 9.22
C LEU A 370 -22.98 -13.68 8.47
N ALA A 371 -21.76 -13.18 8.18
CA ALA A 371 -21.54 -11.89 7.56
C ALA A 371 -20.29 -11.92 6.68
N SER A 372 -20.17 -10.99 5.73
CA SER A 372 -18.96 -10.86 4.92
C SER A 372 -18.77 -9.46 4.32
N LEU A 373 -17.50 -9.07 4.17
CA LEU A 373 -17.08 -7.90 3.41
C LEU A 373 -16.34 -8.37 2.16
N ALA A 374 -16.74 -7.88 1.00
CA ALA A 374 -16.00 -8.07 -0.24
C ALA A 374 -15.14 -6.82 -0.53
N SER A 375 -13.91 -7.03 -0.97
CA SER A 375 -13.03 -5.95 -1.42
C SER A 375 -13.53 -5.30 -2.72
N PRO A 376 -13.02 -4.11 -3.08
CA PRO A 376 -12.99 -3.67 -4.48
C PRO A 376 -12.28 -4.71 -5.37
N PRO A 377 -12.46 -4.67 -6.71
CA PRO A 377 -11.70 -5.53 -7.61
C PRO A 377 -10.19 -5.29 -7.51
N LEU A 378 -9.41 -6.34 -7.73
CA LEU A 378 -7.94 -6.32 -7.61
C LEU A 378 -7.29 -5.17 -8.38
N LYS A 379 -7.81 -4.81 -9.56
CA LYS A 379 -7.29 -3.67 -10.34
C LYS A 379 -7.28 -2.36 -9.57
N GLU A 380 -8.29 -2.08 -8.74
CA GLU A 380 -8.35 -0.87 -7.91
C GLU A 380 -7.35 -0.94 -6.75
N ILE A 381 -7.18 -2.12 -6.16
CA ILE A 381 -6.18 -2.37 -5.12
C ILE A 381 -4.76 -2.19 -5.66
N VAL A 382 -4.50 -2.71 -6.86
CA VAL A 382 -3.20 -2.55 -7.56
C VAL A 382 -2.95 -1.09 -7.92
N ALA A 383 -3.98 -0.36 -8.38
CA ALA A 383 -3.87 1.07 -8.66
C ALA A 383 -3.48 1.87 -7.41
N ALA A 384 -4.15 1.65 -6.28
CA ALA A 384 -3.80 2.29 -5.01
C ALA A 384 -2.39 1.89 -4.53
N MET A 385 -2.04 0.60 -4.63
CA MET A 385 -0.72 0.09 -4.24
C MET A 385 0.41 0.75 -5.04
N ASN A 386 0.30 0.81 -6.35
CA ASN A 386 1.33 1.38 -7.22
C ASN A 386 1.34 2.91 -7.15
N GLY A 387 0.18 3.54 -7.16
CA GLY A 387 0.01 4.99 -7.10
C GLY A 387 0.66 5.59 -5.85
N GLU A 388 0.23 5.15 -4.68
CA GLU A 388 0.70 5.66 -3.40
C GLU A 388 1.89 4.89 -2.82
N SER A 389 2.32 3.83 -3.50
CA SER A 389 3.45 2.98 -3.09
C SER A 389 3.23 2.26 -1.74
N LEU A 390 2.02 1.72 -1.52
CA LEU A 390 1.61 1.11 -0.26
C LEU A 390 2.30 -0.23 -0.02
N ASN A 391 3.12 -0.32 1.04
CA ASN A 391 3.90 -1.53 1.32
C ASN A 391 3.02 -2.67 1.82
N LEU A 392 2.11 -2.40 2.78
CA LEU A 392 1.22 -3.45 3.29
C LEU A 392 0.39 -4.10 2.17
N PHE A 393 -0.14 -3.29 1.23
CA PHE A 393 -0.88 -3.79 0.08
C PHE A 393 -0.02 -4.76 -0.74
N ALA A 394 1.23 -4.37 -0.99
CA ALA A 394 2.17 -5.21 -1.73
C ALA A 394 2.46 -6.53 -1.01
N GLU A 395 2.65 -6.49 0.31
CA GLU A 395 2.89 -7.69 1.11
C GLU A 395 1.70 -8.67 1.07
N LEU A 396 0.47 -8.13 1.21
CA LEU A 396 -0.72 -8.97 1.19
C LEU A 396 -0.99 -9.54 -0.21
N LEU A 397 -0.85 -8.73 -1.26
CA LEU A 397 -1.01 -9.21 -2.64
C LEU A 397 0.06 -10.25 -3.02
N PHE A 398 1.31 -10.06 -2.59
CA PHE A 398 2.41 -10.98 -2.86
C PHE A 398 2.14 -12.35 -2.24
N ARG A 399 1.77 -12.41 -0.95
CA ARG A 399 1.39 -13.65 -0.28
C ARG A 399 0.13 -14.28 -0.89
N ASN A 400 -0.86 -13.48 -1.24
CA ASN A 400 -2.08 -13.98 -1.87
C ASN A 400 -1.82 -14.63 -3.23
N ALA A 401 -0.94 -14.07 -4.04
CA ALA A 401 -0.56 -14.65 -5.32
C ALA A 401 0.08 -16.04 -5.17
N SER A 402 0.77 -16.30 -4.06
CA SER A 402 1.36 -17.61 -3.77
C SER A 402 0.34 -18.70 -3.44
N ARG A 403 -0.88 -18.32 -3.03
CA ARG A 403 -1.96 -19.26 -2.67
C ARG A 403 -2.61 -19.91 -3.90
N GLY A 404 -2.26 -19.42 -5.09
CA GLY A 404 -2.84 -19.89 -6.36
C GLY A 404 -4.32 -19.52 -6.53
N PRO A 405 -4.94 -19.83 -7.68
CA PRO A 405 -6.34 -19.49 -7.97
C PRO A 405 -7.33 -20.14 -7.00
N ALA A 406 -7.07 -21.37 -6.57
CA ALA A 406 -7.92 -22.12 -5.63
C ALA A 406 -7.75 -21.65 -4.17
N ARG A 407 -6.74 -20.83 -3.87
CA ARG A 407 -6.45 -20.28 -2.54
C ARG A 407 -6.35 -21.33 -1.43
N ALA A 408 -5.95 -22.53 -1.80
CA ALA A 408 -5.91 -23.70 -0.91
C ALA A 408 -4.69 -23.77 0.00
N SER A 409 -3.60 -23.05 -0.36
CA SER A 409 -2.35 -23.04 0.41
C SER A 409 -2.25 -21.83 1.33
N VAL A 410 -1.40 -21.93 2.35
CA VAL A 410 -1.02 -20.81 3.22
C VAL A 410 -0.08 -19.89 2.45
N GLY A 411 -0.39 -18.60 2.42
CA GLY A 411 0.44 -17.59 1.78
C GLY A 411 1.65 -17.23 2.64
N SER A 412 2.84 -17.22 2.03
CA SER A 412 4.08 -16.81 2.68
C SER A 412 4.99 -16.04 1.72
N ALA A 413 5.96 -15.29 2.25
CA ALA A 413 6.94 -14.60 1.42
C ALA A 413 7.79 -15.59 0.60
N VAL A 414 8.17 -16.72 1.20
CA VAL A 414 8.95 -17.77 0.52
C VAL A 414 8.15 -18.40 -0.62
N ALA A 415 6.89 -18.79 -0.36
CA ALA A 415 6.03 -19.34 -1.40
C ALA A 415 5.76 -18.33 -2.52
N ALA A 416 5.65 -17.05 -2.18
CA ALA A 416 5.45 -15.97 -3.14
C ALA A 416 6.70 -15.72 -4.01
N ASN A 417 7.91 -15.75 -3.44
CA ASN A 417 9.14 -15.70 -4.22
C ASN A 417 9.24 -16.87 -5.21
N ASN A 418 8.90 -18.08 -4.76
CA ASN A 418 8.89 -19.26 -5.64
C ASN A 418 7.82 -19.16 -6.74
N ALA A 419 6.64 -18.57 -6.44
CA ALA A 419 5.62 -18.33 -7.45
C ALA A 419 6.05 -17.26 -8.46
N LEU A 420 6.72 -16.21 -7.98
CA LEU A 420 7.31 -15.16 -8.82
C LEU A 420 8.39 -15.74 -9.74
N ASP A 421 9.30 -16.54 -9.22
CA ASP A 421 10.36 -17.15 -10.03
C ASP A 421 9.80 -18.03 -11.15
N ARG A 422 8.79 -18.88 -10.85
CA ARG A 422 8.09 -19.67 -11.88
C ARG A 422 7.37 -18.81 -12.92
N PHE A 423 6.73 -17.73 -12.51
CA PHE A 423 6.08 -16.79 -13.43
C PHE A 423 7.11 -16.13 -14.34
N LEU A 424 8.20 -15.65 -13.77
CA LEU A 424 9.25 -14.94 -14.49
C LEU A 424 9.99 -15.86 -15.47
N SER A 425 10.37 -17.06 -15.05
CA SER A 425 11.08 -18.00 -15.90
C SER A 425 10.18 -18.65 -16.95
N GLY A 426 8.95 -18.99 -16.59
CA GLY A 426 8.04 -19.70 -17.49
C GLY A 426 7.30 -18.82 -18.49
N LYS A 427 7.04 -17.54 -18.16
CA LYS A 427 6.22 -16.65 -19.02
C LYS A 427 6.93 -15.38 -19.47
N VAL A 428 7.73 -14.76 -18.60
CA VAL A 428 8.39 -13.47 -18.90
C VAL A 428 9.74 -13.63 -19.61
N GLY A 429 10.35 -14.81 -19.49
CA GLY A 429 11.67 -15.09 -20.07
C GLY A 429 12.82 -14.46 -19.26
N VAL A 430 12.67 -14.34 -17.96
CA VAL A 430 13.73 -13.99 -17.01
C VAL A 430 14.25 -15.28 -16.40
N ASP A 431 15.56 -15.51 -16.46
CA ASP A 431 16.16 -16.73 -15.94
C ASP A 431 15.90 -16.89 -14.44
N SER A 432 15.70 -18.14 -13.99
CA SER A 432 15.45 -18.46 -12.58
C SER A 432 16.57 -17.94 -11.68
N GLY A 433 16.21 -17.41 -10.51
CA GLY A 433 17.13 -16.84 -9.53
C GLY A 433 17.67 -15.43 -9.86
N VAL A 434 17.34 -14.86 -11.01
CA VAL A 434 17.75 -13.48 -11.36
C VAL A 434 17.00 -12.43 -10.53
N VAL A 435 15.76 -12.72 -10.16
CA VAL A 435 14.98 -11.87 -9.26
C VAL A 435 14.80 -12.60 -7.95
N HIS A 436 15.18 -11.95 -6.85
CA HIS A 436 14.96 -12.45 -5.50
C HIS A 436 14.07 -11.47 -4.73
N ALA A 437 12.92 -11.93 -4.27
CA ALA A 437 11.94 -11.15 -3.52
C ALA A 437 11.78 -11.72 -2.11
N SER A 438 12.46 -11.11 -1.14
CA SER A 438 12.23 -11.39 0.29
C SER A 438 10.94 -10.78 0.79
N ASP A 439 10.45 -9.76 0.09
CA ASP A 439 9.16 -9.12 0.33
C ASP A 439 8.49 -8.71 -1.00
N GLY A 440 7.20 -8.34 -0.92
CA GLY A 440 6.46 -7.86 -2.09
C GLY A 440 6.60 -6.36 -2.33
N SER A 441 7.14 -5.61 -1.37
CA SER A 441 7.11 -4.14 -1.34
C SER A 441 8.40 -3.47 -1.81
N GLY A 442 9.53 -4.18 -1.71
CA GLY A 442 10.86 -3.64 -1.96
C GLY A 442 11.46 -2.89 -0.76
N LEU A 443 10.90 -3.07 0.44
CA LEU A 443 11.44 -2.49 1.67
C LEU A 443 12.61 -3.33 2.22
N SER A 444 12.63 -4.62 1.90
CA SER A 444 13.70 -5.55 2.27
C SER A 444 15.03 -5.16 1.64
N THR A 445 16.09 -5.23 2.44
CA THR A 445 17.45 -5.04 1.94
C THR A 445 18.02 -6.28 1.25
N LEU A 446 17.28 -7.38 1.27
CA LEU A 446 17.65 -8.65 0.64
C LEU A 446 17.12 -8.78 -0.78
N ASP A 447 16.13 -7.96 -1.17
CA ASP A 447 15.60 -7.98 -2.54
C ASP A 447 16.67 -7.68 -3.57
N ARG A 448 16.63 -8.43 -4.67
CA ARG A 448 17.51 -8.24 -5.82
C ARG A 448 16.73 -8.30 -7.12
N VAL A 449 16.98 -7.34 -7.97
CA VAL A 449 16.47 -7.29 -9.36
C VAL A 449 17.57 -6.78 -10.28
N THR A 450 17.36 -6.92 -11.58
CA THR A 450 18.19 -6.30 -12.60
C THR A 450 17.35 -5.32 -13.43
N ALA A 451 17.96 -4.32 -14.05
CA ALA A 451 17.26 -3.44 -14.98
C ALA A 451 16.67 -4.25 -16.16
N ARG A 452 17.38 -5.29 -16.59
CA ARG A 452 16.93 -6.23 -17.63
C ARG A 452 15.67 -6.98 -17.22
N SER A 453 15.59 -7.50 -15.99
CA SER A 453 14.41 -8.21 -15.51
C SER A 453 13.18 -7.30 -15.41
N LEU A 454 13.35 -6.04 -14.97
CA LEU A 454 12.29 -5.04 -14.94
C LEU A 454 11.76 -4.73 -16.36
N VAL A 455 12.66 -4.52 -17.33
CA VAL A 455 12.26 -4.22 -18.71
C VAL A 455 11.58 -5.42 -19.37
N LYS A 456 12.08 -6.66 -19.13
CA LYS A 456 11.41 -7.87 -19.62
C LYS A 456 10.00 -8.01 -19.04
N LEU A 457 9.84 -7.75 -17.72
CA LEU A 457 8.52 -7.74 -17.08
C LEU A 457 7.58 -6.70 -17.69
N LEU A 458 8.05 -5.47 -17.89
CA LEU A 458 7.26 -4.40 -18.51
C LEU A 458 6.87 -4.76 -19.95
N ALA A 459 7.78 -5.34 -20.73
CA ALA A 459 7.49 -5.79 -22.09
C ALA A 459 6.44 -6.92 -22.12
N TYR A 460 6.50 -7.86 -21.18
CA TYR A 460 5.47 -8.88 -21.00
C TYR A 460 4.14 -8.27 -20.58
N GLY A 461 4.15 -7.41 -19.54
CA GLY A 461 2.95 -6.76 -19.00
C GLY A 461 2.22 -5.90 -20.04
N HIS A 462 2.94 -5.29 -20.98
CA HIS A 462 2.34 -4.54 -22.10
C HIS A 462 1.51 -5.44 -23.03
N LYS A 463 1.86 -6.73 -23.16
CA LYS A 463 1.16 -7.69 -24.03
C LYS A 463 0.15 -8.58 -23.29
N ALA A 464 0.16 -8.57 -21.97
CA ALA A 464 -0.71 -9.39 -21.16
C ALA A 464 -2.18 -8.96 -21.26
N THR A 465 -3.11 -9.88 -20.99
CA THR A 465 -4.56 -9.59 -21.02
C THR A 465 -5.00 -8.53 -20.00
N TRP A 466 -4.22 -8.36 -18.93
CA TRP A 466 -4.39 -7.36 -17.88
C TRP A 466 -3.55 -6.08 -18.10
N SER A 467 -3.01 -5.88 -19.30
CA SER A 467 -2.19 -4.72 -19.64
C SER A 467 -2.86 -3.37 -19.35
N PRO A 468 -4.16 -3.17 -19.67
CA PRO A 468 -4.81 -1.89 -19.40
C PRO A 468 -4.79 -1.51 -17.92
N GLU A 469 -5.09 -2.46 -17.03
CA GLU A 469 -5.11 -2.24 -15.57
C GLU A 469 -3.70 -2.02 -15.01
N TYR A 470 -2.70 -2.72 -15.55
CA TYR A 470 -1.31 -2.57 -15.16
C TYR A 470 -0.76 -1.19 -15.53
N HIS A 471 -0.98 -0.74 -16.77
CA HIS A 471 -0.59 0.60 -17.22
C HIS A 471 -1.31 1.69 -16.42
N ALA A 472 -2.63 1.57 -16.23
CA ALA A 472 -3.43 2.53 -15.48
C ALA A 472 -3.06 2.63 -13.99
N SER A 473 -2.41 1.60 -13.44
CA SER A 473 -1.95 1.60 -12.04
C SER A 473 -0.70 2.45 -11.79
N LEU A 474 0.00 2.87 -12.84
CA LEU A 474 1.27 3.57 -12.71
C LEU A 474 1.07 5.08 -12.55
N PRO A 475 1.76 5.73 -11.60
CA PRO A 475 1.81 7.18 -11.50
C PRO A 475 2.25 7.87 -12.79
N VAL A 476 1.69 9.05 -13.04
CA VAL A 476 1.96 9.86 -14.23
C VAL A 476 2.87 11.04 -13.88
N ALA A 477 3.94 11.22 -14.63
CA ALA A 477 4.90 12.28 -14.42
C ALA A 477 4.26 13.67 -14.43
N GLY A 478 4.55 14.47 -13.41
CA GLY A 478 4.06 15.84 -13.26
C GLY A 478 2.60 15.99 -12.86
N GLU A 479 1.82 14.89 -12.75
CA GLU A 479 0.37 14.93 -12.58
C GLU A 479 -0.14 14.17 -11.37
N SER A 480 0.28 12.91 -11.15
CA SER A 480 -0.34 12.08 -10.15
C SER A 480 0.62 11.47 -9.13
N GLU A 481 0.13 11.17 -7.94
CA GLU A 481 0.67 10.42 -6.81
C GLU A 481 2.18 10.68 -6.59
N THR A 482 3.00 9.60 -6.62
CA THR A 482 4.44 9.68 -6.33
C THR A 482 5.25 10.42 -7.40
N LEU A 483 4.68 10.66 -8.58
CA LEU A 483 5.29 11.44 -9.66
C LEU A 483 4.73 12.87 -9.81
N LYS A 484 3.72 13.27 -9.03
CA LYS A 484 3.01 14.56 -9.11
C LYS A 484 3.93 15.78 -9.21
N HIS A 485 5.10 15.74 -8.58
CA HIS A 485 6.05 16.85 -8.54
C HIS A 485 7.36 16.57 -9.27
N ARG A 486 7.42 15.47 -10.07
CA ARG A 486 8.60 15.08 -10.83
C ARG A 486 8.37 15.34 -12.32
N MET A 487 9.42 15.73 -13.02
CA MET A 487 9.44 15.96 -14.48
C MET A 487 8.36 16.94 -14.97
N ARG A 488 7.92 17.89 -14.13
CA ARG A 488 6.99 18.95 -14.54
C ARG A 488 7.64 19.88 -15.54
N PHE A 489 6.86 20.38 -16.47
CA PHE A 489 7.32 21.28 -17.55
C PHE A 489 8.39 20.63 -18.47
N THR A 490 8.34 19.31 -18.60
CA THR A 490 9.19 18.53 -19.51
C THR A 490 8.31 17.71 -20.45
N PRO A 491 8.84 17.18 -21.57
CA PRO A 491 8.10 16.28 -22.46
C PRO A 491 7.55 15.01 -21.78
N ALA A 492 8.08 14.64 -20.62
CA ALA A 492 7.60 13.50 -19.86
C ALA A 492 6.32 13.78 -19.06
N GLN A 493 5.95 15.06 -18.85
CA GLN A 493 4.73 15.40 -18.11
C GLN A 493 3.50 14.89 -18.84
N GLY A 494 2.59 14.20 -18.14
CA GLY A 494 1.37 13.61 -18.71
C GLY A 494 1.61 12.42 -19.63
N ASN A 495 2.87 12.02 -19.85
CA ASN A 495 3.27 11.03 -20.84
C ASN A 495 4.04 9.85 -20.24
N LEU A 496 4.93 10.09 -19.26
CA LEU A 496 5.70 9.04 -18.63
C LEU A 496 4.91 8.42 -17.47
N HIS A 497 4.63 7.12 -17.56
CA HIS A 497 3.91 6.32 -16.58
C HIS A 497 4.88 5.35 -15.90
N ALA A 498 5.18 5.54 -14.61
CA ALA A 498 6.21 4.72 -13.98
C ALA A 498 6.04 4.55 -12.48
N LYS A 499 6.52 3.42 -11.98
CA LYS A 499 6.68 3.14 -10.56
C LYS A 499 7.98 3.73 -10.04
N THR A 500 7.90 4.46 -8.95
CA THR A 500 9.05 5.00 -8.22
C THR A 500 9.54 4.02 -7.16
N GLY A 501 10.83 4.02 -6.88
CA GLY A 501 11.41 3.36 -5.70
C GLY A 501 12.36 4.30 -4.96
N THR A 502 12.23 4.36 -3.64
CA THR A 502 13.05 5.22 -2.79
C THR A 502 13.27 4.58 -1.41
N THR A 503 14.53 4.39 -1.05
CA THR A 503 14.96 4.13 0.32
C THR A 503 16.15 5.06 0.67
N ASN A 504 16.80 4.83 1.79
CA ASN A 504 18.00 5.64 2.13
C ASN A 504 19.14 5.44 1.13
N ASP A 505 19.22 4.25 0.54
CA ASP A 505 20.34 3.82 -0.28
C ASP A 505 19.94 3.51 -1.73
N VAL A 506 18.68 3.74 -2.11
CA VAL A 506 18.13 3.38 -3.43
C VAL A 506 17.29 4.52 -4.00
N ILE A 507 17.47 4.77 -5.28
CA ILE A 507 16.52 5.48 -6.14
C ILE A 507 16.30 4.62 -7.39
N SER A 508 15.04 4.40 -7.76
CA SER A 508 14.67 3.68 -8.97
C SER A 508 13.43 4.29 -9.64
N LEU A 509 13.32 4.06 -10.93
CA LEU A 509 12.18 4.43 -11.76
C LEU A 509 12.09 3.43 -12.90
N ALA A 510 10.91 2.81 -13.08
CA ALA A 510 10.70 1.85 -14.17
C ALA A 510 9.24 1.94 -14.65
N GLY A 511 9.03 1.87 -15.95
CA GLY A 511 7.72 2.04 -16.57
C GLY A 511 7.78 2.27 -18.06
N TYR A 512 6.85 3.06 -18.55
CA TYR A 512 6.61 3.33 -19.96
C TYR A 512 6.66 4.82 -20.26
N VAL A 513 7.09 5.16 -21.48
CA VAL A 513 7.03 6.53 -22.00
C VAL A 513 6.85 6.49 -23.52
N THR A 514 6.00 7.35 -24.06
CA THR A 514 5.86 7.52 -25.49
C THR A 514 6.86 8.56 -25.97
N ALA A 515 7.72 8.20 -26.89
CA ALA A 515 8.66 9.10 -27.54
C ALA A 515 7.94 10.11 -28.45
N LYS A 516 8.61 11.19 -28.85
CA LYS A 516 8.02 12.28 -29.64
C LYS A 516 7.41 11.82 -30.96
N ASN A 517 7.96 10.76 -31.57
CA ASN A 517 7.44 10.16 -32.81
C ASN A 517 6.34 9.10 -32.60
N GLY A 518 5.80 8.97 -31.36
CA GLY A 518 4.76 7.99 -31.03
C GLY A 518 5.28 6.59 -30.68
N GLU A 519 6.59 6.36 -30.66
CA GLU A 519 7.20 5.09 -30.29
C GLU A 519 7.06 4.83 -28.80
N LEU A 520 6.47 3.70 -28.42
CA LEU A 520 6.34 3.31 -27.01
C LEU A 520 7.63 2.63 -26.51
N LEU A 521 8.18 3.17 -25.43
CA LEU A 521 9.40 2.69 -24.80
C LEU A 521 9.09 2.12 -23.42
N ALA A 522 9.71 0.97 -23.08
CA ALA A 522 9.80 0.48 -21.71
C ALA A 522 11.21 0.76 -21.18
N PHE A 523 11.29 1.22 -19.93
CA PHE A 523 12.56 1.57 -19.33
C PHE A 523 12.64 1.16 -17.85
N ALA A 524 13.85 0.89 -17.38
CA ALA A 524 14.17 0.73 -15.98
C ALA A 524 15.50 1.41 -15.67
N MET A 525 15.55 2.17 -14.58
CA MET A 525 16.72 2.86 -14.07
C MET A 525 16.79 2.65 -12.57
N VAL A 526 17.84 1.99 -12.08
CA VAL A 526 18.04 1.63 -10.68
C VAL A 526 19.39 2.12 -10.23
N TYR A 527 19.43 2.85 -9.13
CA TYR A 527 20.63 3.32 -8.47
C TYR A 527 20.69 2.82 -7.03
N ASN A 528 21.84 2.26 -6.63
CA ASN A 528 22.15 1.91 -5.26
C ASN A 528 23.39 2.66 -4.81
N GLY A 529 23.24 3.59 -3.82
CA GLY A 529 24.31 4.41 -3.32
C GLY A 529 23.83 5.53 -2.40
N ARG A 530 24.79 6.31 -1.87
CA ARG A 530 24.50 7.33 -0.86
C ARG A 530 23.99 8.66 -1.44
N ASP A 531 24.26 8.94 -2.72
CA ASP A 531 23.91 10.21 -3.37
C ASP A 531 22.58 10.13 -4.13
N ARG A 532 21.57 9.61 -3.45
CA ARG A 532 20.25 9.31 -4.04
C ARG A 532 19.54 10.51 -4.65
N TRP A 533 19.76 11.72 -4.11
CA TRP A 533 19.05 12.90 -4.61
C TRP A 533 19.60 13.36 -5.96
N ARG A 534 20.94 13.36 -6.13
CA ARG A 534 21.53 13.61 -7.44
C ARG A 534 21.20 12.51 -8.44
N ALA A 535 21.19 11.24 -8.00
CA ALA A 535 20.74 10.13 -8.84
C ALA A 535 19.27 10.31 -9.28
N LYS A 536 18.39 10.76 -8.37
CA LYS A 536 16.99 11.07 -8.72
C LYS A 536 16.89 12.13 -9.82
N ASP A 537 17.63 13.23 -9.68
CA ASP A 537 17.59 14.32 -10.68
C ASP A 537 18.09 13.84 -12.06
N ARG A 538 19.08 12.93 -12.09
CA ARG A 538 19.57 12.30 -13.31
C ARG A 538 18.54 11.37 -13.94
N ILE A 539 17.88 10.55 -13.14
CA ILE A 539 16.79 9.69 -13.60
C ILE A 539 15.63 10.53 -14.18
N ASP A 540 15.30 11.67 -13.55
CA ASP A 540 14.23 12.57 -14.05
C ASP A 540 14.61 13.20 -15.40
N ARG A 541 15.88 13.61 -15.56
CA ARG A 541 16.39 14.11 -16.84
C ARG A 541 16.38 13.04 -17.92
N ALA A 542 16.81 11.82 -17.59
CA ALA A 542 16.79 10.71 -18.53
C ALA A 542 15.35 10.39 -19.00
N GLY A 543 14.37 10.37 -18.06
CA GLY A 543 12.96 10.20 -18.40
C GLY A 543 12.44 11.29 -19.36
N ALA A 544 12.82 12.55 -19.12
CA ALA A 544 12.48 13.65 -20.03
C ALA A 544 13.17 13.53 -21.41
N THR A 545 14.41 13.05 -21.45
CA THR A 545 15.14 12.79 -22.71
C THR A 545 14.46 11.67 -23.52
N LEU A 546 13.99 10.60 -22.86
CA LEU A 546 13.23 9.54 -23.52
C LEU A 546 11.94 10.06 -24.16
N ALA A 547 11.20 10.91 -23.46
CA ALA A 547 9.98 11.51 -23.97
C ALA A 547 10.21 12.47 -25.14
N ALA A 548 11.39 13.13 -25.18
CA ALA A 548 11.77 14.03 -26.27
C ALA A 548 12.41 13.33 -27.48
N PHE A 549 12.67 12.04 -27.38
CA PHE A 549 13.37 11.26 -28.42
C PHE A 549 12.56 11.12 -29.70
N THR A 550 13.26 11.11 -30.85
CA THR A 550 12.76 10.62 -32.13
C THR A 550 13.88 9.86 -32.84
N ARG A 551 13.53 8.94 -33.71
CA ARG A 551 14.54 8.21 -34.50
C ARG A 551 15.05 8.99 -35.70
N GLU A 552 14.20 9.86 -36.24
CA GLU A 552 14.43 10.66 -37.45
C GLU A 552 14.04 12.13 -37.21
#